data_4eca1a903426b5c7e7b8e76673b523f3
#
_entry.id   4eca1a903426b5c7e7b8e76673b523f3
#
_cell.length_a   1.000
_cell.length_b   1.000
_cell.length_c   1.000
_cell.angle_alpha   90.00
_cell.angle_beta   90.00
_cell.angle_gamma   90.00
#
_symmetry.space_group_name_H-M   'P 1'
#
loop_
_entity.id
_entity.type
_entity.pdbx_description
1 polymer ?
#
loop_
_entity_poly.entity_id
_entity_poly.type
_entity_poly.pdbx_seq_one_letter_code
_entity_poly.pdbx_strand_id
1 'polypeptide(L)'
;ALVAAEWRIETRIAENLTADVRDHLDKLLSEMLAGNISRFIWLRNFEVGNNSAAANRLLDRLEFLRTLNINHSALASIPAHRIARLRRQGERYFTDGLRDITSDRRWAILAVCVVEWEAAIADAIVETHDRIVGKTWREAKRQHDETISGSKATLTDTIRTFTALGASLLEARSDGTPLEMAVASSVAWDRLAQLVATGTQLSNTLADEPLAYVGQGYHRFRRYAPRMLRCLKLEAAPVAGPLVAAALSIGEMKGVASPERRFLRPSSKWNRHLRAQEKGDTRLWEVAVLFHLRDAFRSGDVWLAHSRRYGDLKQVLVPMIAAQENAKLAVPSNPQDWLADRKARLTIALKRLARAARNGTIPHGSIEDGTLRIDRLTADVPDGAEALILDLYRRMPSVRITDMLLEVDAALGFTDAFTHLRTGAPCRDRIGLLNVLLAEGLNLGLRKMAEATNTHDYWQLSRLARWHVESEAMNQALAIVVAAQGKLPMSRVWGMGTSASSDGQFF
;
A
#
# COMPACT_ATOMS: atom_id res chain seq x y z
N ALA A 1 -19.37 -35.04 3.42
CA ALA A 1 -20.00 -33.93 4.17
C ALA A 1 -19.74 -32.55 3.48
N LEU A 2 -18.48 -32.19 3.16
CA LEU A 2 -18.13 -30.90 2.57
C LEU A 2 -18.82 -30.66 1.22
N VAL A 3 -18.76 -31.60 0.30
CA VAL A 3 -19.37 -31.53 -1.05
C VAL A 3 -20.90 -31.35 -0.97
N ALA A 4 -21.57 -32.04 -0.07
CA ALA A 4 -23.01 -31.90 0.12
C ALA A 4 -23.38 -30.52 0.73
N ALA A 5 -22.52 -29.96 1.58
CA ALA A 5 -22.74 -28.61 2.13
C ALA A 5 -22.50 -27.54 1.08
N GLU A 6 -21.52 -27.71 0.20
CA GLU A 6 -21.28 -26.80 -0.92
C GLU A 6 -22.43 -26.82 -1.91
N TRP A 7 -22.90 -28.01 -2.31
CA TRP A 7 -24.04 -28.16 -3.22
C TRP A 7 -25.28 -27.38 -2.72
N ARG A 8 -25.64 -27.53 -1.43
CA ARG A 8 -26.77 -26.80 -0.85
C ARG A 8 -26.62 -25.28 -0.94
N ILE A 9 -25.40 -24.76 -0.75
CA ILE A 9 -25.12 -23.32 -0.85
C ILE A 9 -25.19 -22.86 -2.30
N GLU A 10 -24.63 -23.63 -3.22
CA GLU A 10 -24.63 -23.36 -4.65
C GLU A 10 -26.06 -23.27 -5.20
N THR A 11 -26.90 -24.28 -4.88
CA THR A 11 -28.31 -24.31 -5.25
C THR A 11 -29.08 -23.12 -4.65
N ARG A 12 -28.88 -22.80 -3.37
CA ARG A 12 -29.54 -21.68 -2.70
C ARG A 12 -29.16 -20.34 -3.36
N ILE A 13 -27.90 -20.14 -3.74
CA ILE A 13 -27.49 -18.93 -4.45
C ILE A 13 -28.15 -18.89 -5.81
N ALA A 14 -28.13 -19.98 -6.57
CA ALA A 14 -28.72 -20.08 -7.90
C ALA A 14 -30.21 -19.78 -7.89
N GLU A 15 -30.97 -20.32 -6.92
CA GLU A 15 -32.42 -20.07 -6.75
C GLU A 15 -32.78 -18.62 -6.53
N ASN A 16 -31.90 -17.87 -5.85
CA ASN A 16 -32.10 -16.44 -5.58
C ASN A 16 -31.75 -15.53 -6.77
N LEU A 17 -31.24 -16.06 -7.88
CA LEU A 17 -30.94 -15.30 -9.09
C LEU A 17 -32.14 -15.32 -10.05
N THR A 18 -32.49 -14.16 -10.61
CA THR A 18 -33.50 -14.08 -11.66
C THR A 18 -33.02 -14.72 -12.97
N ALA A 19 -33.93 -15.07 -13.87
CA ALA A 19 -33.60 -15.66 -15.16
C ALA A 19 -32.68 -14.73 -15.99
N ASP A 20 -32.93 -13.42 -15.98
CA ASP A 20 -32.14 -12.43 -16.69
C ASP A 20 -30.70 -12.38 -16.13
N VAL A 21 -30.54 -12.43 -14.81
CA VAL A 21 -29.20 -12.44 -14.18
C VAL A 21 -28.44 -13.71 -14.56
N ARG A 22 -29.11 -14.89 -14.57
CA ARG A 22 -28.49 -16.15 -15.01
C ARG A 22 -28.01 -16.08 -16.44
N ASP A 23 -28.82 -15.52 -17.36
CA ASP A 23 -28.43 -15.32 -18.76
C ASP A 23 -27.24 -14.36 -18.89
N HIS A 24 -27.23 -13.26 -18.13
CA HIS A 24 -26.09 -12.33 -18.11
C HIS A 24 -24.81 -13.02 -17.60
N LEU A 25 -24.91 -13.87 -16.55
CA LEU A 25 -23.77 -14.63 -16.04
C LEU A 25 -23.22 -15.62 -17.07
N ASP A 26 -24.08 -16.32 -17.80
CA ASP A 26 -23.65 -17.23 -18.87
C ASP A 26 -23.00 -16.48 -20.05
N LYS A 27 -23.48 -15.27 -20.36
CA LYS A 27 -22.86 -14.38 -21.36
C LYS A 27 -21.44 -13.97 -20.97
N LEU A 28 -21.08 -13.87 -19.68
CA LEU A 28 -19.70 -13.61 -19.29
C LEU A 28 -18.71 -14.65 -19.83
N LEU A 29 -19.16 -15.88 -19.99
CA LEU A 29 -18.33 -16.98 -20.50
C LEU A 29 -18.34 -17.07 -22.03
N SER A 30 -19.46 -16.68 -22.69
CA SER A 30 -19.66 -16.82 -24.15
C SER A 30 -19.24 -15.60 -24.93
N GLU A 31 -19.38 -14.39 -24.38
CA GLU A 31 -18.98 -13.15 -25.05
C GLU A 31 -17.48 -12.98 -25.09
N MET A 32 -16.95 -12.87 -26.31
CA MET A 32 -15.53 -12.67 -26.56
C MET A 32 -15.24 -11.20 -26.89
N LEU A 33 -14.19 -10.67 -26.27
CA LEU A 33 -13.64 -9.35 -26.55
C LEU A 33 -12.50 -9.42 -27.57
N ALA A 34 -12.00 -8.27 -27.98
CA ALA A 34 -10.81 -8.17 -28.80
C ALA A 34 -9.65 -8.98 -28.19
N GLY A 35 -8.92 -9.75 -29.03
CA GLY A 35 -7.87 -10.65 -28.55
C GLY A 35 -8.35 -12.03 -28.08
N ASN A 36 -9.58 -12.42 -28.42
CA ASN A 36 -10.18 -13.71 -28.07
C ASN A 36 -10.20 -14.00 -26.56
N ILE A 37 -10.49 -12.98 -25.77
CA ILE A 37 -10.57 -13.06 -24.30
C ILE A 37 -12.04 -13.01 -23.89
N SER A 38 -12.52 -13.96 -23.11
CA SER A 38 -13.90 -13.93 -22.60
C SER A 38 -14.11 -12.73 -21.64
N ARG A 39 -15.35 -12.26 -21.56
CA ARG A 39 -15.75 -11.19 -20.64
C ARG A 39 -15.39 -11.53 -19.19
N PHE A 40 -15.52 -12.79 -18.81
CA PHE A 40 -15.11 -13.33 -17.50
C PHE A 40 -13.61 -13.12 -17.24
N ILE A 41 -12.75 -13.50 -18.17
CA ILE A 41 -11.29 -13.33 -18.04
C ILE A 41 -10.91 -11.85 -18.01
N TRP A 42 -11.58 -11.02 -18.82
CA TRP A 42 -11.37 -9.57 -18.79
C TRP A 42 -11.71 -8.95 -17.44
N LEU A 43 -12.82 -9.35 -16.81
CA LEU A 43 -13.19 -8.89 -15.47
C LEU A 43 -12.20 -9.34 -14.41
N ARG A 44 -11.76 -10.59 -14.47
CA ARG A 44 -10.84 -11.18 -13.49
C ARG A 44 -9.44 -10.57 -13.51
N ASN A 45 -8.93 -10.28 -14.71
CA ASN A 45 -7.56 -9.81 -14.91
C ASN A 45 -7.52 -8.29 -14.93
N PHE A 46 -7.62 -7.66 -13.77
CA PHE A 46 -7.43 -6.23 -13.61
C PHE A 46 -6.18 -5.93 -12.79
N GLU A 47 -5.56 -4.79 -13.07
CA GLU A 47 -4.33 -4.36 -12.41
C GLU A 47 -4.44 -2.93 -11.93
N VAL A 48 -3.82 -2.66 -10.79
CA VAL A 48 -3.68 -1.32 -10.24
C VAL A 48 -2.55 -0.60 -10.99
N GLY A 49 -2.88 0.54 -11.58
CA GLY A 49 -1.92 1.35 -12.32
C GLY A 49 -1.51 2.64 -11.61
N ASN A 50 -0.82 3.51 -12.36
CA ASN A 50 -0.36 4.80 -11.87
C ASN A 50 -0.64 5.94 -12.87
N ASN A 51 -1.63 5.76 -13.75
CA ASN A 51 -2.01 6.73 -14.77
C ASN A 51 -3.52 6.71 -15.05
N SER A 52 -4.00 7.75 -15.74
CA SER A 52 -5.43 7.93 -16.04
C SER A 52 -6.02 6.85 -16.94
N ALA A 53 -5.23 6.26 -17.84
CA ALA A 53 -5.70 5.17 -18.69
C ALA A 53 -5.99 3.90 -17.88
N ALA A 54 -5.14 3.58 -16.91
CA ALA A 54 -5.38 2.46 -15.98
C ALA A 54 -6.63 2.69 -15.14
N ALA A 55 -6.83 3.90 -14.61
CA ALA A 55 -8.04 4.26 -13.88
C ALA A 55 -9.30 4.09 -14.73
N ASN A 56 -9.28 4.56 -15.97
CA ASN A 56 -10.43 4.40 -16.88
C ASN A 56 -10.73 2.93 -17.21
N ARG A 57 -9.71 2.09 -17.44
CA ARG A 57 -9.93 0.65 -17.64
C ARG A 57 -10.58 -0.05 -16.44
N LEU A 58 -10.27 0.39 -15.22
CA LEU A 58 -10.95 -0.11 -14.02
C LEU A 58 -12.38 0.40 -13.92
N LEU A 59 -12.62 1.66 -14.28
CA LEU A 59 -13.96 2.25 -14.33
C LEU A 59 -14.86 1.55 -15.36
N ASP A 60 -14.32 1.20 -16.55
CA ASP A 60 -15.05 0.42 -17.55
C ASP A 60 -15.54 -0.92 -16.99
N ARG A 61 -14.70 -1.60 -16.21
CA ARG A 61 -15.08 -2.86 -15.55
C ARG A 61 -16.13 -2.66 -14.46
N LEU A 62 -15.97 -1.65 -13.62
CA LEU A 62 -16.90 -1.37 -12.53
C LEU A 62 -18.29 -1.01 -13.06
N GLU A 63 -18.36 -0.17 -14.08
CA GLU A 63 -19.63 0.20 -14.71
C GLU A 63 -20.29 -1.01 -15.36
N PHE A 64 -19.52 -1.84 -16.07
CA PHE A 64 -20.04 -3.08 -16.65
C PHE A 64 -20.59 -4.04 -15.57
N LEU A 65 -19.85 -4.27 -14.47
CA LEU A 65 -20.33 -5.15 -13.39
C LEU A 65 -21.68 -4.69 -12.82
N ARG A 66 -21.90 -3.39 -12.73
CA ARG A 66 -23.17 -2.83 -12.23
C ARG A 66 -24.32 -3.03 -13.20
N THR A 67 -24.07 -3.15 -14.50
CA THR A 67 -25.15 -3.48 -15.47
C THR A 67 -25.69 -4.88 -15.26
N LEU A 68 -24.93 -5.79 -14.62
CA LEU A 68 -25.39 -7.16 -14.30
C LEU A 68 -26.46 -7.21 -13.20
N ASN A 69 -26.62 -6.14 -12.45
CA ASN A 69 -27.66 -5.92 -11.44
C ASN A 69 -27.86 -7.08 -10.45
N ILE A 70 -26.74 -7.64 -9.96
CA ILE A 70 -26.78 -8.73 -8.97
C ILE A 70 -27.14 -8.15 -7.59
N ASN A 71 -28.18 -8.70 -6.99
CA ASN A 71 -28.59 -8.29 -5.65
C ASN A 71 -27.61 -8.79 -4.59
N HIS A 72 -26.87 -7.90 -3.97
CA HIS A 72 -25.90 -8.21 -2.91
C HIS A 72 -26.56 -8.89 -1.69
N SER A 73 -27.85 -8.62 -1.43
CA SER A 73 -28.57 -9.26 -0.31
C SER A 73 -28.76 -10.77 -0.51
N ALA A 74 -28.72 -11.27 -1.76
CA ALA A 74 -28.80 -12.69 -2.05
C ALA A 74 -27.63 -13.48 -1.43
N LEU A 75 -26.48 -12.84 -1.24
CA LEU A 75 -25.28 -13.42 -0.63
C LEU A 75 -25.15 -13.14 0.87
N ALA A 76 -25.92 -12.20 1.43
CA ALA A 76 -25.78 -11.75 2.82
C ALA A 76 -26.03 -12.87 3.86
N SER A 77 -26.85 -13.88 3.51
CA SER A 77 -27.13 -15.02 4.37
C SER A 77 -26.10 -16.15 4.29
N ILE A 78 -25.10 -16.03 3.41
CA ILE A 78 -24.05 -17.03 3.20
C ILE A 78 -22.84 -16.70 4.09
N PRO A 79 -22.32 -17.66 4.86
CA PRO A 79 -21.13 -17.43 5.68
C PRO A 79 -19.92 -16.93 4.86
N ALA A 80 -19.22 -15.92 5.36
CA ALA A 80 -18.13 -15.25 4.66
C ALA A 80 -17.03 -16.21 4.16
N HIS A 81 -16.70 -17.25 4.95
CA HIS A 81 -15.71 -18.25 4.55
C HIS A 81 -16.15 -19.10 3.33
N ARG A 82 -17.46 -19.29 3.13
CA ARG A 82 -18.01 -19.98 1.96
C ARG A 82 -17.99 -19.09 0.71
N ILE A 83 -18.35 -17.81 0.87
CA ILE A 83 -18.18 -16.81 -0.18
C ILE A 83 -16.74 -16.74 -0.64
N ALA A 84 -15.79 -16.61 0.30
CA ALA A 84 -14.37 -16.59 -0.01
C ALA A 84 -13.89 -17.87 -0.76
N ARG A 85 -14.45 -19.04 -0.41
CA ARG A 85 -14.12 -20.29 -1.09
C ARG A 85 -14.64 -20.34 -2.53
N LEU A 86 -15.90 -19.94 -2.76
CA LEU A 86 -16.49 -19.87 -4.11
C LEU A 86 -15.75 -18.85 -4.98
N ARG A 87 -15.41 -17.68 -4.43
CA ARG A 87 -14.58 -16.69 -5.11
C ARG A 87 -13.25 -17.29 -5.55
N ARG A 88 -12.50 -17.92 -4.64
CA ARG A 88 -11.21 -18.57 -4.95
C ARG A 88 -11.35 -19.63 -6.04
N GLN A 89 -12.44 -20.41 -6.04
CA GLN A 89 -12.70 -21.37 -7.10
C GLN A 89 -12.89 -20.67 -8.46
N GLY A 90 -13.68 -19.58 -8.52
CA GLY A 90 -13.86 -18.79 -9.74
C GLY A 90 -12.55 -18.16 -10.26
N GLU A 91 -11.67 -17.73 -9.36
CA GLU A 91 -10.33 -17.23 -9.71
C GLU A 91 -9.45 -18.32 -10.33
N ARG A 92 -9.70 -19.61 -10.00
CA ARG A 92 -8.91 -20.76 -10.47
C ARG A 92 -9.43 -21.39 -11.75
N TYR A 93 -10.75 -21.33 -12.02
CA TYR A 93 -11.31 -21.90 -13.22
C TYR A 93 -10.89 -21.14 -14.50
N PHE A 94 -10.69 -21.89 -15.59
CA PHE A 94 -10.73 -21.35 -16.94
C PHE A 94 -12.18 -21.26 -17.43
N THR A 95 -12.42 -20.48 -18.46
CA THR A 95 -13.76 -20.28 -19.03
C THR A 95 -14.43 -21.61 -19.40
N ASP A 96 -13.70 -22.51 -20.05
CA ASP A 96 -14.22 -23.81 -20.47
C ASP A 96 -14.54 -24.71 -19.25
N GLY A 97 -13.66 -24.73 -18.26
CA GLY A 97 -13.92 -25.48 -17.04
C GLY A 97 -15.14 -24.99 -16.24
N LEU A 98 -15.55 -23.71 -16.39
CA LEU A 98 -16.81 -23.21 -15.83
C LEU A 98 -18.02 -23.62 -16.68
N ARG A 99 -17.86 -23.77 -17.99
CA ARG A 99 -18.93 -24.26 -18.87
C ARG A 99 -19.26 -25.73 -18.62
N ASP A 100 -18.26 -26.52 -18.26
CA ASP A 100 -18.39 -27.99 -18.05
C ASP A 100 -19.01 -28.36 -16.70
N ILE A 101 -19.15 -27.45 -15.74
CA ILE A 101 -19.80 -27.75 -14.46
C ILE A 101 -21.31 -27.51 -14.51
N THR A 102 -22.05 -28.05 -13.50
CA THR A 102 -23.49 -27.86 -13.39
C THR A 102 -23.89 -26.38 -13.34
N SER A 103 -25.06 -26.08 -13.89
CA SER A 103 -25.57 -24.70 -14.01
C SER A 103 -25.62 -23.97 -12.66
N ASP A 104 -26.20 -24.59 -11.63
CA ASP A 104 -26.35 -24.01 -10.30
C ASP A 104 -24.99 -23.63 -9.70
N ARG A 105 -24.02 -24.53 -9.80
CA ARG A 105 -22.65 -24.30 -9.35
C ARG A 105 -21.99 -23.17 -10.13
N ARG A 106 -22.14 -23.18 -11.46
CA ARG A 106 -21.59 -22.15 -12.35
C ARG A 106 -22.14 -20.78 -11.99
N TRP A 107 -23.46 -20.64 -11.87
CA TRP A 107 -24.10 -19.38 -11.51
C TRP A 107 -23.72 -18.92 -10.11
N ALA A 108 -23.64 -19.81 -9.14
CA ALA A 108 -23.20 -19.47 -7.79
C ALA A 108 -21.77 -18.92 -7.76
N ILE A 109 -20.84 -19.57 -8.45
CA ILE A 109 -19.45 -19.11 -8.55
C ILE A 109 -19.39 -17.76 -9.25
N LEU A 110 -20.08 -17.61 -10.39
CA LEU A 110 -20.05 -16.35 -11.17
C LEU A 110 -20.69 -15.20 -10.40
N ALA A 111 -21.83 -15.42 -9.73
CA ALA A 111 -22.50 -14.40 -8.92
C ALA A 111 -21.60 -13.91 -7.78
N VAL A 112 -20.95 -14.84 -7.07
CA VAL A 112 -19.99 -14.50 -6.01
C VAL A 112 -18.82 -13.73 -6.60
N CYS A 113 -18.25 -14.16 -7.73
CA CYS A 113 -17.14 -13.46 -8.37
C CYS A 113 -17.52 -12.04 -8.77
N VAL A 114 -18.68 -11.82 -9.35
CA VAL A 114 -19.15 -10.49 -9.77
C VAL A 114 -19.23 -9.53 -8.58
N VAL A 115 -19.88 -9.95 -7.48
CA VAL A 115 -20.02 -9.12 -6.27
C VAL A 115 -18.65 -8.83 -5.64
N GLU A 116 -17.80 -9.84 -5.56
CA GLU A 116 -16.47 -9.70 -4.99
C GLU A 116 -15.53 -8.83 -5.85
N TRP A 117 -15.62 -8.96 -7.18
CA TRP A 117 -14.85 -8.13 -8.11
C TRP A 117 -15.35 -6.69 -8.15
N GLU A 118 -16.64 -6.42 -7.94
CA GLU A 118 -17.12 -5.05 -7.81
C GLU A 118 -16.41 -4.34 -6.66
N ALA A 119 -16.33 -4.96 -5.48
CA ALA A 119 -15.60 -4.42 -4.34
C ALA A 119 -14.10 -4.30 -4.63
N ALA A 120 -13.48 -5.34 -5.18
CA ALA A 120 -12.03 -5.36 -5.45
C ALA A 120 -11.62 -4.35 -6.53
N ILE A 121 -12.43 -4.15 -7.56
CA ILE A 121 -12.17 -3.15 -8.60
C ILE A 121 -12.38 -1.73 -8.06
N ALA A 122 -13.39 -1.51 -7.20
CA ALA A 122 -13.55 -0.23 -6.51
C ALA A 122 -12.32 0.10 -5.65
N ASP A 123 -11.79 -0.88 -4.90
CA ASP A 123 -10.55 -0.74 -4.15
C ASP A 123 -9.36 -0.43 -5.07
N ALA A 124 -9.25 -1.12 -6.21
CA ALA A 124 -8.19 -0.90 -7.19
C ALA A 124 -8.24 0.51 -7.83
N ILE A 125 -9.44 1.08 -7.98
CA ILE A 125 -9.62 2.46 -8.45
C ILE A 125 -9.06 3.43 -7.42
N VAL A 126 -9.38 3.27 -6.13
CA VAL A 126 -8.86 4.13 -5.05
C VAL A 126 -7.34 3.99 -4.96
N GLU A 127 -6.80 2.78 -5.06
CA GLU A 127 -5.36 2.56 -5.04
C GLU A 127 -4.67 3.17 -6.27
N THR A 128 -5.28 3.07 -7.45
CA THR A 128 -4.78 3.73 -8.67
C THR A 128 -4.78 5.25 -8.51
N HIS A 129 -5.83 5.81 -7.92
CA HIS A 129 -5.89 7.23 -7.56
C HIS A 129 -4.77 7.62 -6.60
N ASP A 130 -4.54 6.85 -5.54
CA ASP A 130 -3.45 7.06 -4.58
C ASP A 130 -2.08 7.10 -5.28
N ARG A 131 -1.82 6.15 -6.18
CA ARG A 131 -0.56 6.10 -6.95
C ARG A 131 -0.40 7.30 -7.89
N ILE A 132 -1.48 7.78 -8.53
CA ILE A 132 -1.46 8.97 -9.40
C ILE A 132 -1.16 10.22 -8.57
N VAL A 133 -1.80 10.39 -7.41
CA VAL A 133 -1.53 11.51 -6.49
C VAL A 133 -0.09 11.47 -6.01
N GLY A 134 0.39 10.30 -5.57
CA GLY A 134 1.77 10.11 -5.13
C GLY A 134 2.80 10.41 -6.22
N LYS A 135 2.52 10.01 -7.46
CA LYS A 135 3.36 10.32 -8.62
C LYS A 135 3.39 11.83 -8.88
N THR A 136 2.24 12.48 -8.89
CA THR A 136 2.14 13.93 -9.11
C THR A 136 2.90 14.70 -8.04
N TRP A 137 2.82 14.29 -6.77
CA TRP A 137 3.59 14.91 -5.69
C TRP A 137 5.10 14.74 -5.87
N ARG A 138 5.58 13.54 -6.22
CA ARG A 138 7.02 13.31 -6.46
C ARG A 138 7.55 14.14 -7.63
N GLU A 139 6.79 14.28 -8.69
CA GLU A 139 7.15 15.13 -9.83
C GLU A 139 7.20 16.62 -9.46
N ALA A 140 6.20 17.11 -8.71
CA ALA A 140 6.19 18.47 -8.20
C ALA A 140 7.40 18.76 -7.30
N LYS A 141 7.74 17.82 -6.40
CA LYS A 141 8.93 17.94 -5.55
C LYS A 141 10.21 17.96 -6.38
N ARG A 142 10.34 17.09 -7.37
CA ARG A 142 11.51 17.08 -8.26
C ARG A 142 11.65 18.40 -9.02
N GLN A 143 10.57 18.93 -9.59
CA GLN A 143 10.59 20.24 -10.29
C GLN A 143 11.01 21.38 -9.37
N HIS A 144 10.49 21.40 -8.15
CA HIS A 144 10.89 22.36 -7.13
C HIS A 144 12.40 22.27 -6.82
N ASP A 145 12.91 21.05 -6.57
CA ASP A 145 14.32 20.81 -6.26
C ASP A 145 15.23 21.19 -7.45
N GLU A 146 14.82 20.92 -8.69
CA GLU A 146 15.52 21.31 -9.92
C GLU A 146 15.54 22.85 -10.08
N THR A 147 14.43 23.54 -9.80
CA THR A 147 14.34 25.00 -9.86
C THR A 147 15.26 25.66 -8.83
N ILE A 148 15.27 25.16 -7.59
CA ILE A 148 16.18 25.66 -6.55
C ILE A 148 17.64 25.42 -6.95
N SER A 149 17.96 24.20 -7.41
CA SER A 149 19.32 23.86 -7.82
C SER A 149 19.80 24.71 -9.00
N GLY A 150 18.94 24.94 -9.99
CA GLY A 150 19.24 25.81 -11.14
C GLY A 150 19.47 27.29 -10.75
N SER A 151 18.81 27.74 -9.69
CA SER A 151 18.93 29.11 -9.19
C SER A 151 20.16 29.32 -8.31
N LYS A 152 20.86 28.26 -7.89
CA LYS A 152 21.94 28.33 -6.88
C LYS A 152 23.14 29.19 -7.33
N ALA A 153 23.57 29.08 -8.58
CA ALA A 153 24.68 29.87 -9.13
C ALA A 153 24.33 31.36 -9.16
N THR A 154 23.15 31.71 -9.68
CA THR A 154 22.64 33.09 -9.74
C THR A 154 22.47 33.68 -8.34
N LEU A 155 21.96 32.88 -7.39
CA LEU A 155 21.82 33.28 -5.98
C LEU A 155 23.20 33.61 -5.37
N THR A 156 24.20 32.76 -5.59
CA THR A 156 25.56 32.95 -5.07
C THR A 156 26.19 34.21 -5.64
N ASP A 157 26.03 34.47 -6.94
CA ASP A 157 26.54 35.67 -7.60
C ASP A 157 25.83 36.94 -7.11
N THR A 158 24.49 36.88 -6.99
CA THR A 158 23.68 37.99 -6.45
C THR A 158 24.10 38.34 -5.02
N ILE A 159 24.24 37.34 -4.14
CA ILE A 159 24.67 37.54 -2.75
C ILE A 159 26.10 38.15 -2.73
N ARG A 160 27.03 37.63 -3.53
CA ARG A 160 28.39 38.12 -3.60
C ARG A 160 28.41 39.60 -3.99
N THR A 161 27.65 40.00 -5.01
CA THR A 161 27.57 41.38 -5.48
C THR A 161 26.96 42.31 -4.44
N PHE A 162 25.85 41.88 -3.78
CA PHE A 162 25.27 42.67 -2.69
C PHE A 162 26.21 42.80 -1.47
N THR A 163 26.97 41.76 -1.17
CA THR A 163 27.94 41.78 -0.07
C THR A 163 29.09 42.75 -0.39
N ALA A 164 29.62 42.73 -1.63
CA ALA A 164 30.64 43.66 -2.08
C ALA A 164 30.14 45.12 -2.04
N LEU A 165 28.93 45.37 -2.55
CA LEU A 165 28.29 46.68 -2.47
C LEU A 165 28.11 47.13 -1.02
N GLY A 166 27.64 46.25 -0.13
CA GLY A 166 27.50 46.55 1.30
C GLY A 166 28.83 46.89 1.97
N ALA A 167 29.90 46.18 1.62
CA ALA A 167 31.25 46.48 2.11
C ALA A 167 31.72 47.87 1.67
N SER A 168 31.58 48.19 0.36
CA SER A 168 31.95 49.53 -0.17
C SER A 168 31.14 50.67 0.46
N LEU A 169 29.87 50.47 0.77
CA LEU A 169 29.04 51.45 1.47
C LEU A 169 29.48 51.67 2.92
N LEU A 170 29.90 50.63 3.61
CA LEU A 170 30.41 50.70 4.99
C LEU A 170 31.76 51.43 5.03
N GLU A 171 32.64 51.14 4.06
CA GLU A 171 33.94 51.81 3.90
C GLU A 171 33.76 53.30 3.59
N ALA A 172 32.93 53.63 2.61
CA ALA A 172 32.61 55.04 2.26
C ALA A 172 32.03 55.83 3.44
N ARG A 173 31.25 55.18 4.29
CA ARG A 173 30.72 55.77 5.52
C ARG A 173 31.83 56.08 6.53
N SER A 174 32.85 55.22 6.64
CA SER A 174 33.99 55.43 7.55
C SER A 174 34.94 56.53 7.06
N ASP A 175 35.11 56.58 5.75
CA ASP A 175 36.06 57.55 5.12
C ASP A 175 35.44 58.88 4.72
N GLY A 176 34.13 59.06 4.95
CA GLY A 176 33.41 60.30 4.60
C GLY A 176 33.16 60.46 3.10
N THR A 177 33.36 59.42 2.27
CA THR A 177 33.09 59.45 0.84
C THR A 177 31.59 59.52 0.58
N PRO A 178 31.07 60.27 -0.40
CA PRO A 178 29.66 60.30 -0.75
C PRO A 178 29.18 58.87 -1.17
N LEU A 179 28.08 58.45 -0.57
CA LEU A 179 27.55 57.07 -0.80
C LEU A 179 27.21 56.80 -2.26
N GLU A 180 26.78 57.85 -3.00
CA GLU A 180 26.49 57.74 -4.44
C GLU A 180 27.75 57.37 -5.27
N MET A 181 28.90 57.88 -4.90
CA MET A 181 30.18 57.55 -5.53
C MET A 181 30.60 56.13 -5.21
N ALA A 182 30.39 55.69 -3.98
CA ALA A 182 30.67 54.30 -3.57
C ALA A 182 29.79 53.31 -4.31
N VAL A 183 28.51 53.59 -4.52
CA VAL A 183 27.61 52.76 -5.34
C VAL A 183 28.11 52.75 -6.79
N ALA A 184 28.34 53.90 -7.39
CA ALA A 184 28.73 54.04 -8.80
C ALA A 184 30.08 53.34 -9.11
N SER A 185 31.01 53.32 -8.15
CA SER A 185 32.31 52.65 -8.29
C SER A 185 32.18 51.12 -8.15
N SER A 186 31.19 50.62 -7.40
CA SER A 186 31.01 49.20 -7.14
C SER A 186 30.11 48.52 -8.18
N VAL A 187 28.97 49.15 -8.54
CA VAL A 187 27.97 48.61 -9.47
C VAL A 187 27.27 49.73 -10.21
N ALA A 188 27.16 49.66 -11.53
CA ALA A 188 26.36 50.59 -12.31
C ALA A 188 24.89 50.58 -11.88
N TRP A 189 24.22 51.73 -11.82
CA TRP A 189 22.84 51.85 -11.35
C TRP A 189 21.84 50.94 -12.08
N ASP A 190 21.97 50.81 -13.41
CA ASP A 190 21.13 49.89 -14.20
C ASP A 190 21.36 48.42 -13.80
N ARG A 191 22.62 48.09 -13.50
CA ARG A 191 22.95 46.73 -13.03
C ARG A 191 22.42 46.49 -11.61
N LEU A 192 22.45 47.50 -10.75
CA LEU A 192 21.89 47.40 -9.41
C LEU A 192 20.36 47.18 -9.47
N ALA A 193 19.66 47.90 -10.34
CA ALA A 193 18.23 47.70 -10.55
C ALA A 193 17.92 46.27 -11.01
N GLN A 194 18.71 45.70 -11.94
CA GLN A 194 18.60 44.33 -12.38
C GLN A 194 18.86 43.32 -11.25
N LEU A 195 19.87 43.59 -10.40
CA LEU A 195 20.22 42.75 -9.25
C LEU A 195 19.10 42.75 -8.21
N VAL A 196 18.47 43.88 -7.95
CA VAL A 196 17.30 43.95 -7.05
C VAL A 196 16.14 43.14 -7.59
N ALA A 197 15.81 43.26 -8.89
CA ALA A 197 14.78 42.49 -9.55
C ALA A 197 15.08 40.96 -9.48
N THR A 198 16.33 40.58 -9.81
CA THR A 198 16.82 39.20 -9.73
C THR A 198 16.76 38.66 -8.30
N GLY A 199 17.21 39.43 -7.31
CA GLY A 199 17.16 39.06 -5.90
C GLY A 199 15.74 38.87 -5.40
N THR A 200 14.81 39.72 -5.81
CA THR A 200 13.39 39.59 -5.50
C THR A 200 12.81 38.30 -6.12
N GLN A 201 13.12 38.03 -7.38
CA GLN A 201 12.69 36.81 -8.05
C GLN A 201 13.26 35.54 -7.38
N LEU A 202 14.55 35.56 -7.04
CA LEU A 202 15.20 34.46 -6.33
C LEU A 202 14.58 34.21 -4.94
N SER A 203 14.31 35.31 -4.21
CA SER A 203 13.63 35.22 -2.92
C SER A 203 12.25 34.58 -3.03
N ASN A 204 11.48 34.94 -4.04
CA ASN A 204 10.18 34.33 -4.31
C ASN A 204 10.33 32.85 -4.67
N THR A 205 11.28 32.49 -5.54
CA THR A 205 11.55 31.09 -5.93
C THR A 205 11.99 30.24 -4.74
N LEU A 206 12.81 30.77 -3.84
CA LEU A 206 13.22 30.07 -2.63
C LEU A 206 12.11 29.95 -1.59
N ALA A 207 11.15 30.87 -1.60
CA ALA A 207 9.97 30.82 -0.76
C ALA A 207 8.88 29.88 -1.32
N ASP A 208 8.98 29.49 -2.61
CA ASP A 208 8.08 28.54 -3.23
C ASP A 208 8.16 27.18 -2.53
N GLU A 209 7.05 26.47 -2.57
CA GLU A 209 6.92 25.12 -2.04
C GLU A 209 6.59 24.16 -3.19
N PRO A 210 6.90 22.85 -3.06
CA PRO A 210 6.50 21.85 -4.07
C PRO A 210 5.03 21.94 -4.48
N LEU A 211 4.20 22.46 -3.58
CA LEU A 211 2.77 22.65 -3.80
C LEU A 211 2.44 23.60 -4.97
N ALA A 212 3.28 24.59 -5.24
CA ALA A 212 3.13 25.51 -6.39
C ALA A 212 3.15 24.75 -7.74
N TYR A 213 3.87 23.64 -7.81
CA TYR A 213 4.04 22.85 -9.04
C TYR A 213 2.96 21.75 -9.23
N VAL A 214 2.20 21.43 -8.19
CA VAL A 214 1.20 20.34 -8.22
C VAL A 214 0.10 20.60 -9.26
N GLY A 215 -0.29 21.85 -9.44
CA GLY A 215 -1.31 22.26 -10.41
C GLY A 215 -1.00 21.89 -11.87
N GLN A 216 0.29 21.73 -12.22
CA GLN A 216 0.71 21.29 -13.56
C GLN A 216 0.23 19.87 -13.89
N GLY A 217 -0.02 19.06 -12.88
CA GLY A 217 -0.56 17.70 -13.01
C GLY A 217 -2.07 17.61 -13.23
N TYR A 218 -2.80 18.73 -13.23
CA TYR A 218 -4.27 18.79 -13.31
C TYR A 218 -4.87 17.95 -14.44
N HIS A 219 -4.31 18.02 -15.64
CA HIS A 219 -4.81 17.30 -16.81
C HIS A 219 -4.88 15.78 -16.63
N ARG A 220 -4.05 15.20 -15.76
CA ARG A 220 -4.06 13.76 -15.44
C ARG A 220 -5.30 13.40 -14.65
N PHE A 221 -5.65 14.23 -13.68
CA PHE A 221 -6.83 14.02 -12.84
C PHE A 221 -8.12 14.24 -13.65
N ARG A 222 -8.18 15.28 -14.46
CA ARG A 222 -9.37 15.63 -15.24
C ARG A 222 -9.83 14.50 -16.16
N ARG A 223 -8.92 13.64 -16.61
CA ARG A 223 -9.21 12.53 -17.52
C ARG A 223 -9.98 11.37 -16.90
N TYR A 224 -9.98 11.23 -15.56
CA TYR A 224 -10.65 10.11 -14.89
C TYR A 224 -11.43 10.51 -13.62
N ALA A 225 -10.99 11.51 -12.88
CA ALA A 225 -11.54 11.84 -11.58
C ALA A 225 -13.05 12.17 -11.59
N PRO A 226 -13.59 12.94 -12.56
CA PRO A 226 -15.03 13.18 -12.60
C PRO A 226 -15.85 11.91 -12.79
N ARG A 227 -15.35 10.96 -13.59
CA ARG A 227 -15.98 9.65 -13.79
C ARG A 227 -15.87 8.79 -12.54
N MET A 228 -14.68 8.76 -11.92
CA MET A 228 -14.42 8.05 -10.66
C MET A 228 -15.40 8.51 -9.56
N LEU A 229 -15.55 9.81 -9.38
CA LEU A 229 -16.40 10.38 -8.35
C LEU A 229 -17.90 10.14 -8.56
N ARG A 230 -18.35 9.99 -9.81
CA ARG A 230 -19.71 9.53 -10.12
C ARG A 230 -19.91 8.04 -9.89
N CYS A 231 -18.89 7.23 -10.19
CA CYS A 231 -18.96 5.78 -10.07
C CYS A 231 -18.82 5.30 -8.63
N LEU A 232 -17.97 5.93 -7.81
CA LEU A 232 -17.75 5.50 -6.44
C LEU A 232 -18.85 6.06 -5.51
N LYS A 233 -19.45 5.19 -4.70
CA LYS A 233 -20.39 5.58 -3.66
C LYS A 233 -19.60 5.96 -2.42
N LEU A 234 -19.27 7.25 -2.30
CA LEU A 234 -18.51 7.79 -1.19
C LEU A 234 -19.41 7.99 0.04
N GLU A 235 -18.96 7.48 1.17
CA GLU A 235 -19.52 7.74 2.49
C GLU A 235 -18.43 8.37 3.36
N ALA A 236 -18.82 9.13 4.38
CA ALA A 236 -17.85 9.86 5.18
C ALA A 236 -18.28 10.06 6.64
N ALA A 237 -17.28 10.20 7.49
CA ALA A 237 -17.47 10.76 8.82
C ALA A 237 -17.92 12.24 8.72
N PRO A 238 -18.68 12.78 9.70
CA PRO A 238 -19.18 14.14 9.66
C PRO A 238 -18.09 15.20 9.39
N VAL A 239 -16.89 14.97 9.90
CA VAL A 239 -15.73 15.87 9.71
C VAL A 239 -15.29 15.95 8.25
N ALA A 240 -15.46 14.90 7.47
CA ALA A 240 -15.08 14.83 6.05
C ALA A 240 -16.25 15.15 5.10
N GLY A 241 -17.45 15.43 5.61
CA GLY A 241 -18.62 15.80 4.82
C GLY A 241 -18.37 16.92 3.80
N PRO A 242 -17.74 18.05 4.20
CA PRO A 242 -17.39 19.12 3.26
C PRO A 242 -16.45 18.68 2.12
N LEU A 243 -15.53 17.75 2.40
CA LEU A 243 -14.63 17.20 1.40
C LEU A 243 -15.37 16.33 0.38
N VAL A 244 -16.29 15.48 0.85
CA VAL A 244 -17.11 14.64 -0.04
C VAL A 244 -18.03 15.49 -0.88
N ALA A 245 -18.65 16.53 -0.33
CA ALA A 245 -19.47 17.47 -1.10
C ALA A 245 -18.66 18.17 -2.21
N ALA A 246 -17.43 18.61 -1.90
CA ALA A 246 -16.51 19.17 -2.88
C ALA A 246 -16.12 18.15 -3.97
N ALA A 247 -15.85 16.91 -3.59
CA ALA A 247 -15.53 15.84 -4.53
C ALA A 247 -16.71 15.53 -5.48
N LEU A 248 -17.92 15.41 -4.95
CA LEU A 248 -19.13 15.15 -5.75
C LEU A 248 -19.40 16.27 -6.76
N SER A 249 -19.16 17.56 -6.41
CA SER A 249 -19.30 18.68 -7.34
C SER A 249 -18.37 18.59 -8.55
N ILE A 250 -17.16 18.03 -8.38
CA ILE A 250 -16.25 17.71 -9.48
C ILE A 250 -16.85 16.61 -10.37
N GLY A 251 -17.47 15.60 -9.75
CA GLY A 251 -18.15 14.50 -10.45
C GLY A 251 -19.29 14.97 -11.35
N GLU A 252 -20.07 15.95 -10.91
CA GLU A 252 -21.20 16.50 -11.66
C GLU A 252 -20.78 17.33 -12.87
N MET A 253 -19.50 17.65 -13.03
CA MET A 253 -18.94 18.48 -14.12
C MET A 253 -19.59 19.86 -14.26
N LYS A 254 -20.36 20.31 -13.28
CA LYS A 254 -20.89 21.66 -13.22
C LYS A 254 -19.75 22.60 -12.84
N GLY A 255 -19.54 23.64 -13.64
CA GLY A 255 -18.58 24.68 -13.29
C GLY A 255 -18.89 25.22 -11.87
N VAL A 256 -17.96 25.05 -10.94
CA VAL A 256 -18.14 25.49 -9.56
C VAL A 256 -17.86 26.98 -9.52
N ALA A 257 -18.94 27.78 -9.50
CA ALA A 257 -18.82 29.24 -9.51
C ALA A 257 -18.11 29.79 -8.26
N SER A 258 -18.19 29.05 -7.13
CA SER A 258 -17.48 29.38 -5.89
C SER A 258 -17.04 28.09 -5.19
N PRO A 259 -15.76 27.69 -5.36
CA PRO A 259 -15.27 26.45 -4.78
C PRO A 259 -15.24 26.54 -3.25
N GLU A 260 -15.94 25.60 -2.61
CA GLU A 260 -15.99 25.49 -1.16
C GLU A 260 -14.63 25.06 -0.61
N ARG A 261 -14.18 25.73 0.48
CA ARG A 261 -12.86 25.48 1.10
C ARG A 261 -12.95 24.98 2.55
N ARG A 262 -14.16 24.65 3.04
CA ARG A 262 -14.35 24.22 4.45
C ARG A 262 -13.62 22.92 4.79
N PHE A 263 -13.25 22.10 3.81
CA PHE A 263 -12.43 20.92 4.02
C PHE A 263 -10.96 21.24 4.31
N LEU A 264 -10.52 22.48 4.09
CA LEU A 264 -9.15 22.94 4.34
C LEU A 264 -9.07 23.70 5.67
N ARG A 265 -8.05 23.40 6.45
CA ARG A 265 -7.71 24.24 7.62
C ARG A 265 -7.35 25.66 7.17
N PRO A 266 -7.81 26.71 7.87
CA PRO A 266 -7.51 28.10 7.49
C PRO A 266 -6.02 28.41 7.32
N SER A 267 -5.16 27.80 8.15
CA SER A 267 -3.69 27.93 8.16
C SER A 267 -2.96 26.99 7.21
N SER A 268 -3.67 26.14 6.45
CA SER A 268 -3.03 25.15 5.58
C SER A 268 -2.28 25.82 4.41
N LYS A 269 -1.19 25.20 3.99
CA LYS A 269 -0.42 25.62 2.81
C LYS A 269 -1.31 25.65 1.55
N TRP A 270 -2.17 24.65 1.38
CA TRP A 270 -3.16 24.60 0.30
C TRP A 270 -4.03 25.85 0.25
N ASN A 271 -4.56 26.30 1.41
CA ASN A 271 -5.43 27.46 1.46
C ASN A 271 -4.68 28.75 1.09
N ARG A 272 -3.39 28.86 1.43
CA ARG A 272 -2.51 29.97 1.02
C ARG A 272 -2.36 30.01 -0.51
N HIS A 273 -2.00 28.90 -1.14
CA HIS A 273 -1.84 28.80 -2.59
C HIS A 273 -3.14 29.05 -3.35
N LEU A 274 -4.26 28.54 -2.85
CA LEU A 274 -5.58 28.76 -3.45
C LEU A 274 -6.07 30.21 -3.36
N ARG A 275 -5.62 30.97 -2.35
CA ARG A 275 -5.93 32.42 -2.26
C ARG A 275 -5.12 33.27 -3.23
N ALA A 276 -3.92 32.81 -3.58
CA ALA A 276 -3.04 33.49 -4.53
C ALA A 276 -3.43 33.26 -6.00
N GLN A 277 -4.35 32.34 -6.29
CA GLN A 277 -4.80 32.06 -7.65
C GLN A 277 -5.74 33.13 -8.21
N GLU A 278 -5.75 33.24 -9.53
CA GLU A 278 -6.67 34.09 -10.27
C GLU A 278 -8.12 33.69 -9.99
N LYS A 279 -9.01 34.69 -9.91
CA LYS A 279 -10.44 34.45 -9.73
C LYS A 279 -10.98 33.67 -10.92
N GLY A 280 -11.58 32.49 -10.65
CA GLY A 280 -12.20 31.64 -11.66
C GLY A 280 -11.36 30.44 -12.09
N ASP A 281 -10.08 30.34 -11.72
CA ASP A 281 -9.30 29.11 -11.95
C ASP A 281 -9.55 28.09 -10.84
N THR A 282 -10.24 27.01 -11.18
CA THR A 282 -10.58 25.91 -10.23
C THR A 282 -9.60 24.76 -10.27
N ARG A 283 -8.61 24.76 -11.17
CA ARG A 283 -7.71 23.61 -11.41
C ARG A 283 -6.95 23.16 -10.15
N LEU A 284 -6.32 24.11 -9.45
CA LEU A 284 -5.60 23.77 -8.22
C LEU A 284 -6.55 23.34 -7.09
N TRP A 285 -7.75 23.90 -7.04
CA TRP A 285 -8.77 23.49 -6.09
C TRP A 285 -9.24 22.05 -6.34
N GLU A 286 -9.51 21.68 -7.59
CA GLU A 286 -9.85 20.28 -7.93
C GLU A 286 -8.72 19.33 -7.50
N VAL A 287 -7.47 19.70 -7.77
CA VAL A 287 -6.31 18.92 -7.33
C VAL A 287 -6.23 18.84 -5.81
N ALA A 288 -6.48 19.96 -5.08
CA ALA A 288 -6.50 19.96 -3.62
C ALA A 288 -7.56 19.00 -3.05
N VAL A 289 -8.77 19.01 -3.62
CA VAL A 289 -9.84 18.07 -3.23
C VAL A 289 -9.37 16.61 -3.41
N LEU A 290 -8.79 16.29 -4.55
CA LEU A 290 -8.34 14.93 -4.87
C LEU A 290 -7.17 14.47 -3.98
N PHE A 291 -6.26 15.37 -3.61
CA PHE A 291 -5.20 15.07 -2.65
C PHE A 291 -5.75 14.80 -1.25
N HIS A 292 -6.68 15.62 -0.78
CA HIS A 292 -7.30 15.42 0.53
C HIS A 292 -8.22 14.20 0.54
N LEU A 293 -8.87 13.88 -0.57
CA LEU A 293 -9.67 12.66 -0.71
C LEU A 293 -8.80 11.40 -0.54
N ARG A 294 -7.59 11.37 -1.16
CA ARG A 294 -6.62 10.31 -0.92
C ARG A 294 -6.28 10.16 0.57
N ASP A 295 -5.99 11.29 1.22
CA ASP A 295 -5.60 11.27 2.63
C ASP A 295 -6.78 10.84 3.52
N ALA A 296 -8.00 11.24 3.18
CA ALA A 296 -9.22 10.83 3.88
C ALA A 296 -9.55 9.33 3.70
N PHE A 297 -9.27 8.74 2.54
CA PHE A 297 -9.32 7.27 2.38
C PHE A 297 -8.29 6.55 3.24
N ARG A 298 -7.08 7.10 3.36
CA ARG A 298 -6.02 6.52 4.17
C ARG A 298 -6.29 6.61 5.67
N SER A 299 -6.94 7.70 6.12
CA SER A 299 -7.32 7.88 7.53
C SER A 299 -8.61 7.13 7.89
N GLY A 300 -9.41 6.69 6.89
CA GLY A 300 -10.72 6.09 7.11
C GLY A 300 -11.83 7.13 7.39
N ASP A 301 -11.57 8.42 7.18
CA ASP A 301 -12.60 9.47 7.30
C ASP A 301 -13.57 9.47 6.11
N VAL A 302 -13.15 8.91 4.98
CA VAL A 302 -13.97 8.62 3.80
C VAL A 302 -13.83 7.16 3.46
N TRP A 303 -14.95 6.50 3.13
CA TRP A 303 -14.97 5.08 2.78
C TRP A 303 -15.95 4.80 1.64
N LEU A 304 -15.95 3.56 1.15
CA LEU A 304 -16.88 3.06 0.15
C LEU A 304 -17.88 2.09 0.78
N ALA A 305 -19.14 2.19 0.40
CA ALA A 305 -20.23 1.34 0.92
C ALA A 305 -19.95 -0.17 0.72
N HIS A 306 -19.32 -0.53 -0.41
CA HIS A 306 -18.98 -1.90 -0.76
C HIS A 306 -17.49 -2.00 -1.10
N SER A 307 -16.65 -2.06 -0.08
CA SER A 307 -15.20 -2.14 -0.18
C SER A 307 -14.68 -3.13 0.86
N ARG A 308 -13.57 -3.78 0.54
CA ARG A 308 -12.86 -4.63 1.49
C ARG A 308 -11.71 -3.91 2.18
N ARG A 309 -11.06 -2.98 1.47
CA ARG A 309 -9.88 -2.23 1.96
C ARG A 309 -10.24 -0.83 2.46
N TYR A 310 -11.25 -0.22 1.87
CA TYR A 310 -11.69 1.15 2.16
C TYR A 310 -13.13 1.18 2.67
N GLY A 311 -13.54 0.16 3.44
CA GLY A 311 -14.82 0.11 4.13
C GLY A 311 -14.84 0.95 5.41
N ASP A 312 -16.02 1.05 6.01
CA ASP A 312 -16.19 1.74 7.29
C ASP A 312 -15.39 1.04 8.41
N LEU A 313 -14.33 1.69 8.89
CA LEU A 313 -13.47 1.18 9.94
C LEU A 313 -14.23 0.85 11.23
N LYS A 314 -15.31 1.58 11.53
CA LYS A 314 -16.13 1.34 12.72
C LYS A 314 -16.84 0.00 12.67
N GLN A 315 -17.27 -0.45 11.49
CA GLN A 315 -17.90 -1.77 11.33
C GLN A 315 -16.94 -2.93 11.62
N VAL A 316 -15.65 -2.71 11.47
CA VAL A 316 -14.61 -3.70 11.80
C VAL A 316 -14.17 -3.58 13.26
N LEU A 317 -14.00 -2.36 13.76
CA LEU A 317 -13.51 -2.12 15.12
C LEU A 317 -14.53 -2.46 16.21
N VAL A 318 -15.81 -2.16 16.00
CA VAL A 318 -16.86 -2.39 17.01
C VAL A 318 -16.97 -3.88 17.40
N PRO A 319 -17.00 -4.85 16.47
CA PRO A 319 -16.97 -6.26 16.84
C PRO A 319 -15.67 -6.68 17.54
N MET A 320 -14.54 -6.10 17.16
CA MET A 320 -13.27 -6.36 17.84
C MET A 320 -13.25 -5.81 19.27
N ILE A 321 -13.78 -4.62 19.47
CA ILE A 321 -13.90 -4.01 20.81
C ILE A 321 -14.81 -4.87 21.70
N ALA A 322 -15.97 -5.29 21.20
CA ALA A 322 -16.88 -6.17 21.94
C ALA A 322 -16.25 -7.54 22.28
N ALA A 323 -15.42 -8.08 21.37
CA ALA A 323 -14.66 -9.30 21.63
C ALA A 323 -13.52 -9.07 22.66
N GLN A 324 -12.97 -7.86 22.73
CA GLN A 324 -11.90 -7.51 23.68
C GLN A 324 -12.36 -7.38 25.13
N GLU A 325 -13.64 -7.08 25.39
CA GLU A 325 -14.18 -7.06 26.77
C GLU A 325 -14.00 -8.41 27.47
N ASN A 326 -13.90 -9.50 26.71
CA ASN A 326 -13.64 -10.86 27.20
C ASN A 326 -12.19 -11.34 27.00
N ALA A 327 -11.34 -10.56 26.37
CA ALA A 327 -9.95 -10.93 26.11
C ALA A 327 -9.04 -10.44 27.25
N LYS A 328 -8.23 -11.35 27.82
CA LYS A 328 -7.15 -10.99 28.74
C LYS A 328 -6.02 -10.34 27.95
N LEU A 329 -6.02 -9.03 27.86
CA LEU A 329 -4.96 -8.29 27.22
C LEU A 329 -3.71 -8.23 28.11
N ALA A 330 -2.53 -8.30 27.49
CA ALA A 330 -1.25 -8.11 28.18
C ALA A 330 -0.99 -6.64 28.59
N VAL A 331 -1.87 -5.73 28.17
CA VAL A 331 -1.81 -4.30 28.49
C VAL A 331 -3.11 -3.86 29.19
N PRO A 332 -3.08 -2.86 30.09
CA PRO A 332 -4.27 -2.32 30.71
C PRO A 332 -5.27 -1.82 29.64
N SER A 333 -6.54 -2.18 29.80
CA SER A 333 -7.62 -1.74 28.90
C SER A 333 -8.00 -0.27 29.09
N ASN A 334 -7.73 0.29 30.28
CA ASN A 334 -7.96 1.71 30.58
C ASN A 334 -6.80 2.57 30.03
N PRO A 335 -7.06 3.51 29.08
CA PRO A 335 -6.02 4.37 28.52
C PRO A 335 -5.30 5.23 29.57
N GLN A 336 -6.01 5.71 30.59
CA GLN A 336 -5.44 6.55 31.64
C GLN A 336 -4.41 5.78 32.47
N ASP A 337 -4.73 4.56 32.88
CA ASP A 337 -3.83 3.70 33.64
C ASP A 337 -2.60 3.31 32.82
N TRP A 338 -2.82 3.00 31.52
CA TRP A 338 -1.73 2.71 30.62
C TRP A 338 -0.79 3.90 30.41
N LEU A 339 -1.35 5.10 30.18
CA LEU A 339 -0.56 6.33 30.04
C LEU A 339 0.19 6.69 31.33
N ALA A 340 -0.43 6.52 32.51
CA ALA A 340 0.21 6.75 33.80
C ALA A 340 1.41 5.82 34.02
N ASP A 341 1.25 4.52 33.72
CA ASP A 341 2.35 3.53 33.77
C ASP A 341 3.48 3.92 32.81
N ARG A 342 3.16 4.24 31.55
CA ARG A 342 4.17 4.64 30.55
C ARG A 342 4.90 5.91 30.96
N LYS A 343 4.20 6.92 31.48
CA LYS A 343 4.80 8.16 31.98
C LYS A 343 5.74 7.88 33.16
N ALA A 344 5.34 7.02 34.09
CA ALA A 344 6.19 6.62 35.22
C ALA A 344 7.46 5.92 34.75
N ARG A 345 7.34 4.95 33.83
CA ARG A 345 8.49 4.23 33.22
C ARG A 345 9.42 5.16 32.47
N LEU A 346 8.86 6.05 31.65
CA LEU A 346 9.63 7.06 30.91
C LEU A 346 10.41 7.97 31.88
N THR A 347 9.75 8.44 32.93
CA THR A 347 10.40 9.28 33.96
C THR A 347 11.57 8.57 34.61
N ILE A 348 11.41 7.29 34.95
CA ILE A 348 12.49 6.47 35.55
C ILE A 348 13.63 6.30 34.55
N ALA A 349 13.31 5.99 33.26
CA ALA A 349 14.32 5.82 32.23
C ALA A 349 15.10 7.12 31.96
N LEU A 350 14.42 8.27 31.89
CA LEU A 350 15.05 9.58 31.70
C LEU A 350 15.95 9.93 32.92
N LYS A 351 15.52 9.64 34.14
CA LYS A 351 16.36 9.85 35.35
C LYS A 351 17.61 8.96 35.32
N ARG A 352 17.49 7.69 34.86
CA ARG A 352 18.63 6.79 34.66
C ARG A 352 19.60 7.33 33.61
N LEU A 353 19.08 7.73 32.47
CA LEU A 353 19.88 8.30 31.37
C LEU A 353 20.61 9.58 31.84
N ALA A 354 19.90 10.51 32.49
CA ALA A 354 20.48 11.73 33.00
C ALA A 354 21.59 11.47 34.07
N ARG A 355 21.46 10.42 34.88
CA ARG A 355 22.51 10.00 35.82
C ARG A 355 23.71 9.42 35.08
N ALA A 356 23.47 8.51 34.13
CA ALA A 356 24.53 7.90 33.31
C ALA A 356 25.29 8.96 32.47
N ALA A 357 24.58 9.96 31.92
CA ALA A 357 25.18 11.09 31.19
C ALA A 357 26.11 11.92 32.11
N ARG A 358 25.64 12.27 33.31
CA ARG A 358 26.45 13.04 34.27
C ARG A 358 27.69 12.27 34.73
N ASN A 359 27.62 10.97 34.82
CA ASN A 359 28.71 10.11 35.27
C ASN A 359 29.60 9.62 34.10
N GLY A 360 29.29 9.98 32.84
CA GLY A 360 30.00 9.50 31.66
C GLY A 360 29.89 7.97 31.45
N THR A 361 28.81 7.35 31.95
CA THR A 361 28.64 5.89 31.90
C THR A 361 27.51 5.44 31.00
N ILE A 362 27.22 6.18 29.91
CA ILE A 362 26.25 5.71 28.91
C ILE A 362 26.86 4.54 28.14
N PRO A 363 26.27 3.34 28.21
CA PRO A 363 26.77 2.21 27.45
C PRO A 363 26.64 2.47 25.95
N HIS A 364 27.71 2.30 25.19
CA HIS A 364 27.72 2.44 23.73
C HIS A 364 27.11 3.76 23.24
N GLY A 365 27.40 4.87 23.93
CA GLY A 365 26.92 6.17 23.47
C GLY A 365 27.47 7.33 24.29
N SER A 366 27.29 8.53 23.77
CA SER A 366 27.71 9.80 24.39
C SER A 366 26.63 10.86 24.22
N ILE A 367 26.68 11.93 25.03
CA ILE A 367 25.91 13.14 24.80
C ILE A 367 26.88 14.24 24.36
N GLU A 368 26.76 14.68 23.13
CA GLU A 368 27.55 15.75 22.54
C GLU A 368 26.60 16.86 22.12
N ASP A 369 26.87 18.08 22.55
CA ASP A 369 26.06 19.27 22.27
C ASP A 369 24.55 19.10 22.54
N GLY A 370 24.21 18.39 23.62
CA GLY A 370 22.82 18.11 24.00
C GLY A 370 22.13 17.02 23.15
N THR A 371 22.84 16.38 22.23
CA THR A 371 22.33 15.30 21.38
C THR A 371 22.90 13.96 21.84
N LEU A 372 22.01 12.96 22.03
CA LEU A 372 22.41 11.58 22.30
C LEU A 372 22.94 10.96 21.00
N ARG A 373 24.21 10.54 21.02
CA ARG A 373 24.82 9.69 19.99
C ARG A 373 24.88 8.27 20.52
N ILE A 374 24.51 7.33 19.68
CA ILE A 374 24.59 5.88 19.97
C ILE A 374 25.65 5.30 19.04
N ASP A 375 26.65 4.65 19.62
CA ASP A 375 27.69 3.97 18.90
C ASP A 375 27.15 2.74 18.18
N ARG A 376 27.72 2.43 17.03
CA ARG A 376 27.40 1.18 16.34
C ARG A 376 27.88 0.01 17.22
N LEU A 377 26.95 -0.86 17.59
CA LEU A 377 27.32 -2.11 18.26
C LEU A 377 28.15 -2.95 17.30
N THR A 378 29.42 -3.16 17.63
CA THR A 378 30.24 -4.17 16.98
C THR A 378 29.82 -5.54 17.48
N ALA A 379 29.71 -6.51 16.55
CA ALA A 379 29.48 -7.89 16.96
C ALA A 379 30.65 -8.35 17.83
N ASP A 380 30.36 -8.73 19.07
CA ASP A 380 31.32 -9.40 19.95
C ASP A 380 31.40 -10.87 19.48
N VAL A 381 32.33 -11.14 18.59
CA VAL A 381 32.59 -12.50 18.07
C VAL A 381 33.67 -13.13 18.94
N PRO A 382 33.36 -14.18 19.70
CA PRO A 382 34.35 -14.85 20.54
C PRO A 382 35.55 -15.36 19.73
N ASP A 383 36.73 -15.30 20.32
CA ASP A 383 37.93 -15.87 19.73
C ASP A 383 37.72 -17.34 19.40
N GLY A 384 38.07 -17.73 18.18
CA GLY A 384 37.89 -19.09 17.70
C GLY A 384 36.53 -19.43 17.11
N ALA A 385 35.55 -18.50 17.14
CA ALA A 385 34.20 -18.74 16.58
C ALA A 385 34.26 -19.09 15.09
N GLU A 386 35.09 -18.42 14.30
CA GLU A 386 35.27 -18.74 12.88
C GLU A 386 35.83 -20.13 12.65
N ALA A 387 36.81 -20.54 13.43
CA ALA A 387 37.41 -21.88 13.36
C ALA A 387 36.36 -22.95 13.74
N LEU A 388 35.57 -22.70 14.76
CA LEU A 388 34.46 -23.58 15.18
C LEU A 388 33.41 -23.71 14.08
N ILE A 389 33.01 -22.60 13.44
CA ILE A 389 32.05 -22.58 12.33
C ILE A 389 32.57 -23.45 11.19
N LEU A 390 33.83 -23.28 10.78
CA LEU A 390 34.43 -24.06 9.72
C LEU A 390 34.50 -25.55 10.05
N ASP A 391 34.83 -25.90 11.30
CA ASP A 391 34.84 -27.30 11.75
C ASP A 391 33.46 -27.93 11.76
N LEU A 392 32.44 -27.18 12.22
CA LEU A 392 31.05 -27.63 12.17
C LEU A 392 30.56 -27.83 10.74
N TYR A 393 30.84 -26.89 9.82
CA TYR A 393 30.47 -27.06 8.41
C TYR A 393 31.14 -28.25 7.75
N ARG A 394 32.41 -28.55 8.09
CA ARG A 394 33.09 -29.75 7.58
C ARG A 394 32.50 -31.06 8.06
N ARG A 395 31.87 -31.06 9.23
CA ARG A 395 31.18 -32.24 9.80
C ARG A 395 29.74 -32.39 9.30
N MET A 396 29.13 -31.32 8.78
CA MET A 396 27.77 -31.38 8.26
C MET A 396 27.77 -32.08 6.89
N PRO A 397 26.80 -33.03 6.68
CA PRO A 397 26.65 -33.65 5.37
C PRO A 397 26.15 -32.61 4.35
N SER A 398 26.61 -32.74 3.11
CA SER A 398 26.02 -31.98 1.99
C SER A 398 24.67 -32.57 1.65
N VAL A 399 23.61 -31.87 1.96
CA VAL A 399 22.21 -32.29 1.74
C VAL A 399 21.56 -31.40 0.70
N ARG A 400 20.83 -31.96 -0.23
CA ARG A 400 20.01 -31.18 -1.17
C ARG A 400 18.73 -30.69 -0.46
N ILE A 401 18.29 -29.48 -0.77
CA ILE A 401 17.05 -28.93 -0.22
C ILE A 401 15.82 -29.81 -0.53
N THR A 402 15.82 -30.48 -1.68
CA THR A 402 14.77 -31.42 -2.08
C THR A 402 14.70 -32.62 -1.14
N ASP A 403 15.86 -33.18 -0.76
CA ASP A 403 15.94 -34.34 0.13
C ASP A 403 15.51 -33.95 1.55
N MET A 404 15.93 -32.77 1.99
CA MET A 404 15.52 -32.20 3.28
C MET A 404 13.99 -31.99 3.33
N LEU A 405 13.39 -31.45 2.28
CA LEU A 405 11.92 -31.26 2.24
C LEU A 405 11.17 -32.60 2.29
N LEU A 406 11.69 -33.63 1.60
CA LEU A 406 11.11 -34.98 1.63
C LEU A 406 11.23 -35.63 3.02
N GLU A 407 12.37 -35.50 3.68
CA GLU A 407 12.59 -36.01 5.04
C GLU A 407 11.67 -35.29 6.06
N VAL A 408 11.57 -33.97 5.97
CA VAL A 408 10.70 -33.18 6.87
C VAL A 408 9.24 -33.55 6.61
N ASP A 409 8.82 -33.71 5.36
CA ASP A 409 7.46 -34.15 5.05
C ASP A 409 7.17 -35.58 5.53
N ALA A 410 8.10 -36.50 5.35
CA ALA A 410 7.97 -37.87 5.86
C ALA A 410 7.83 -37.90 7.39
N ALA A 411 8.51 -37.01 8.10
CA ALA A 411 8.45 -36.91 9.56
C ALA A 411 7.20 -36.19 10.09
N LEU A 412 6.73 -35.16 9.41
CA LEU A 412 5.71 -34.24 9.93
C LEU A 412 4.37 -34.29 9.16
N GLY A 413 4.37 -34.76 7.92
CA GLY A 413 3.19 -34.76 7.05
C GLY A 413 2.69 -33.34 6.71
N PHE A 414 3.56 -32.34 6.63
CA PHE A 414 3.13 -30.96 6.42
C PHE A 414 2.46 -30.74 5.06
N THR A 415 2.78 -31.57 4.07
CA THR A 415 2.12 -31.52 2.75
C THR A 415 0.63 -31.90 2.79
N ASP A 416 0.16 -32.58 3.84
CA ASP A 416 -1.27 -32.92 4.00
C ASP A 416 -2.14 -31.68 4.26
N ALA A 417 -1.54 -30.55 4.67
CA ALA A 417 -2.21 -29.25 4.78
C ALA A 417 -2.66 -28.71 3.42
N PHE A 418 -2.01 -29.10 2.33
CA PHE A 418 -2.31 -28.64 0.97
C PHE A 418 -3.44 -29.45 0.35
N THR A 419 -4.65 -29.17 0.78
CA THR A 419 -5.84 -29.85 0.27
C THR A 419 -6.36 -29.21 -1.01
N HIS A 420 -6.96 -30.02 -1.87
CA HIS A 420 -7.57 -29.55 -3.12
C HIS A 420 -8.71 -28.57 -2.82
N LEU A 421 -8.66 -27.35 -3.36
CA LEU A 421 -9.60 -26.26 -3.07
C LEU A 421 -11.08 -26.65 -3.27
N ARG A 422 -11.39 -27.50 -4.25
CA ARG A 422 -12.76 -27.96 -4.53
C ARG A 422 -13.20 -29.14 -3.66
N THR A 423 -12.34 -30.16 -3.55
CA THR A 423 -12.75 -31.44 -2.92
C THR A 423 -12.34 -31.55 -1.46
N GLY A 424 -11.39 -30.76 -1.01
CA GLY A 424 -10.80 -30.85 0.32
C GLY A 424 -9.90 -32.10 0.49
N ALA A 425 -9.63 -32.86 -0.58
CA ALA A 425 -8.75 -34.02 -0.53
C ALA A 425 -7.27 -33.58 -0.46
N PRO A 426 -6.42 -34.25 0.33
CA PRO A 426 -4.98 -34.00 0.34
C PRO A 426 -4.36 -34.19 -1.04
N CYS A 427 -3.26 -33.50 -1.29
CA CYS A 427 -2.49 -33.68 -2.52
C CYS A 427 -1.83 -35.06 -2.54
N ARG A 428 -2.15 -35.86 -3.56
CA ARG A 428 -1.55 -37.18 -3.72
C ARG A 428 -0.15 -37.15 -4.31
N ASP A 429 0.12 -36.11 -5.11
CA ASP A 429 1.39 -35.90 -5.77
C ASP A 429 2.28 -35.03 -4.92
N ARG A 430 2.92 -35.62 -3.91
CA ARG A 430 3.80 -34.94 -2.96
C ARG A 430 5.03 -34.36 -3.64
N ILE A 431 5.64 -35.08 -4.58
CA ILE A 431 6.86 -34.64 -5.27
C ILE A 431 6.53 -33.42 -6.14
N GLY A 432 5.45 -33.46 -6.91
CA GLY A 432 5.00 -32.32 -7.70
C GLY A 432 4.66 -31.11 -6.83
N LEU A 433 4.02 -31.31 -5.67
CA LEU A 433 3.73 -30.26 -4.71
C LEU A 433 5.02 -29.63 -4.14
N LEU A 434 6.00 -30.45 -3.74
CA LEU A 434 7.29 -29.95 -3.23
C LEU A 434 8.06 -29.19 -4.30
N ASN A 435 8.01 -29.63 -5.57
CA ASN A 435 8.57 -28.87 -6.70
C ASN A 435 7.91 -27.50 -6.87
N VAL A 436 6.58 -27.44 -6.70
CA VAL A 436 5.85 -26.15 -6.73
C VAL A 436 6.31 -25.25 -5.58
N LEU A 437 6.34 -25.77 -4.35
CA LEU A 437 6.77 -24.99 -3.16
C LEU A 437 8.20 -24.50 -3.31
N LEU A 438 9.08 -25.31 -3.87
CA LEU A 438 10.47 -24.93 -4.13
C LEU A 438 10.58 -23.86 -5.23
N ALA A 439 9.78 -23.98 -6.30
CA ALA A 439 9.73 -22.99 -7.38
C ALA A 439 9.30 -21.62 -6.90
N GLU A 440 8.29 -21.57 -6.01
CA GLU A 440 7.80 -20.33 -5.40
C GLU A 440 8.80 -19.78 -4.37
N GLY A 441 9.31 -20.63 -3.48
CA GLY A 441 10.24 -20.22 -2.42
C GLY A 441 11.58 -19.68 -2.93
N LEU A 442 12.08 -20.20 -4.05
CA LEU A 442 13.31 -19.73 -4.72
C LEU A 442 13.06 -18.65 -5.77
N ASN A 443 11.81 -18.22 -5.96
CA ASN A 443 11.42 -17.32 -7.04
C ASN A 443 11.89 -17.78 -8.44
N LEU A 444 11.96 -19.09 -8.63
CA LEU A 444 12.39 -19.70 -9.89
C LEU A 444 11.30 -19.66 -10.95
N GLY A 445 10.04 -19.80 -10.50
CA GLY A 445 8.86 -19.92 -11.34
C GLY A 445 8.67 -21.32 -11.93
N LEU A 446 7.42 -21.68 -12.22
CA LEU A 446 7.04 -23.03 -12.61
C LEU A 446 7.63 -23.51 -13.95
N ARG A 447 7.89 -22.59 -14.89
CA ARG A 447 8.50 -22.96 -16.19
C ARG A 447 9.93 -23.46 -16.02
N LYS A 448 10.75 -22.70 -15.30
CA LYS A 448 12.14 -23.09 -15.04
C LYS A 448 12.21 -24.33 -14.14
N MET A 449 11.25 -24.47 -13.20
CA MET A 449 11.18 -25.70 -12.41
C MET A 449 10.85 -26.90 -13.28
N ALA A 450 9.94 -26.80 -14.22
CA ALA A 450 9.63 -27.88 -15.16
C ALA A 450 10.82 -28.26 -16.05
N GLU A 451 11.65 -27.28 -16.42
CA GLU A 451 12.92 -27.53 -17.14
C GLU A 451 14.00 -28.16 -16.26
N ALA A 452 14.03 -27.81 -14.96
CA ALA A 452 15.02 -28.30 -14.01
C ALA A 452 14.69 -29.69 -13.43
N THR A 453 13.41 -30.09 -13.45
CA THR A 453 12.97 -31.41 -12.99
C THR A 453 12.62 -32.32 -14.18
N ASN A 454 12.93 -33.59 -14.05
CA ASN A 454 12.53 -34.61 -15.01
C ASN A 454 11.25 -35.37 -14.60
N THR A 455 10.57 -34.92 -13.55
CA THR A 455 9.41 -35.61 -12.97
C THR A 455 8.07 -35.02 -13.39
N HIS A 456 8.04 -33.70 -13.65
CA HIS A 456 6.77 -32.95 -13.91
C HIS A 456 6.97 -31.93 -15.02
N ASP A 457 5.98 -31.83 -15.91
CA ASP A 457 5.88 -30.75 -16.86
C ASP A 457 5.24 -29.49 -16.27
N TYR A 458 5.28 -28.37 -17.02
CA TYR A 458 4.69 -27.08 -16.61
C TYR A 458 3.19 -27.18 -16.28
N TRP A 459 2.42 -27.96 -17.03
CA TRP A 459 0.97 -28.04 -16.86
C TRP A 459 0.60 -28.80 -15.60
N GLN A 460 1.35 -29.85 -15.29
CA GLN A 460 1.21 -30.63 -14.05
C GLN A 460 1.51 -29.77 -12.83
N LEU A 461 2.66 -29.04 -12.82
CA LEU A 461 3.02 -28.13 -11.75
C LEU A 461 2.01 -26.97 -11.63
N SER A 462 1.60 -26.39 -12.75
CA SER A 462 0.61 -25.31 -12.77
C SER A 462 -0.76 -25.75 -12.21
N ARG A 463 -1.17 -26.98 -12.48
CA ARG A 463 -2.40 -27.54 -11.92
C ARG A 463 -2.30 -27.72 -10.42
N LEU A 464 -1.18 -28.26 -9.92
CA LEU A 464 -0.94 -28.42 -8.48
C LEU A 464 -0.91 -27.07 -7.77
N ALA A 465 -0.13 -26.12 -8.27
CA ALA A 465 -0.07 -24.74 -7.76
C ALA A 465 -1.47 -24.12 -7.67
N ARG A 466 -2.24 -24.23 -8.74
CA ARG A 466 -3.57 -23.63 -8.86
C ARG A 466 -4.60 -24.20 -7.87
N TRP A 467 -4.59 -25.50 -7.64
CA TRP A 467 -5.67 -26.15 -6.89
C TRP A 467 -5.31 -26.55 -5.46
N HIS A 468 -4.03 -26.58 -5.10
CA HIS A 468 -3.58 -27.00 -3.78
C HIS A 468 -2.85 -25.88 -3.01
N VAL A 469 -2.13 -24.98 -3.69
CA VAL A 469 -1.33 -23.98 -3.01
C VAL A 469 -2.17 -22.71 -2.74
N GLU A 470 -2.55 -22.55 -1.48
CA GLU A 470 -3.32 -21.45 -0.93
C GLU A 470 -2.59 -20.86 0.28
N SER A 471 -2.73 -19.55 0.52
CA SER A 471 -2.10 -18.89 1.68
C SER A 471 -2.48 -19.54 3.02
N GLU A 472 -3.72 -20.02 3.14
CA GLU A 472 -4.20 -20.71 4.34
C GLU A 472 -3.52 -22.06 4.52
N ALA A 473 -3.39 -22.85 3.45
CA ALA A 473 -2.66 -24.12 3.45
C ALA A 473 -1.17 -23.91 3.78
N MET A 474 -0.56 -22.87 3.22
CA MET A 474 0.82 -22.50 3.50
C MET A 474 1.02 -22.14 4.99
N ASN A 475 0.11 -21.35 5.57
CA ASN A 475 0.17 -21.01 7.00
C ASN A 475 -0.02 -22.24 7.89
N GLN A 476 -0.91 -23.16 7.53
CA GLN A 476 -1.11 -24.43 8.27
C GLN A 476 0.13 -25.32 8.18
N ALA A 477 0.71 -25.48 6.99
CA ALA A 477 1.94 -26.25 6.80
C ALA A 477 3.10 -25.64 7.61
N LEU A 478 3.25 -24.32 7.56
CA LEU A 478 4.27 -23.61 8.34
C LEU A 478 4.06 -23.79 9.85
N ALA A 479 2.80 -23.74 10.33
CA ALA A 479 2.49 -23.97 11.74
C ALA A 479 2.88 -25.39 12.20
N ILE A 480 2.69 -26.42 11.36
CA ILE A 480 3.12 -27.78 11.63
C ILE A 480 4.64 -27.85 11.82
N VAL A 481 5.39 -27.26 10.89
CA VAL A 481 6.86 -27.26 10.94
C VAL A 481 7.38 -26.47 12.15
N VAL A 482 6.84 -25.28 12.42
CA VAL A 482 7.24 -24.43 13.56
C VAL A 482 6.91 -25.14 14.90
N ALA A 483 5.73 -25.77 15.01
CA ALA A 483 5.37 -26.52 16.22
C ALA A 483 6.29 -27.73 16.46
N ALA A 484 6.76 -28.38 15.41
CA ALA A 484 7.74 -29.47 15.52
C ALA A 484 9.13 -28.93 15.89
N GLN A 485 9.59 -27.86 15.26
CA GLN A 485 10.85 -27.19 15.61
C GLN A 485 10.89 -26.75 17.09
N GLY A 486 9.79 -26.18 17.59
CA GLY A 486 9.71 -25.77 19.00
C GLY A 486 9.87 -26.91 20.01
N LYS A 487 9.68 -28.18 19.60
CA LYS A 487 9.90 -29.36 20.44
C LYS A 487 11.36 -29.83 20.47
N LEU A 488 12.18 -29.38 19.53
CA LEU A 488 13.58 -29.77 19.46
C LEU A 488 14.39 -29.16 20.61
N PRO A 489 15.30 -29.91 21.25
CA PRO A 489 16.13 -29.38 22.34
C PRO A 489 16.94 -28.15 21.92
N MET A 490 17.45 -28.13 20.68
CA MET A 490 18.21 -27.01 20.14
C MET A 490 17.41 -25.69 20.05
N SER A 491 16.09 -25.75 19.89
CA SER A 491 15.26 -24.55 19.86
C SER A 491 15.35 -23.73 21.15
N ARG A 492 15.64 -24.38 22.27
CA ARG A 492 15.81 -23.71 23.58
C ARG A 492 17.14 -22.93 23.65
N VAL A 493 18.14 -23.32 22.87
CA VAL A 493 19.44 -22.62 22.79
C VAL A 493 19.28 -21.26 22.13
N TRP A 494 18.39 -21.16 21.14
CA TRP A 494 18.09 -19.92 20.41
C TRP A 494 17.23 -18.91 21.20
N GLY A 495 16.67 -19.32 22.34
CA GLY A 495 15.88 -18.48 23.22
C GLY A 495 14.44 -18.94 23.38
N MET A 496 13.75 -18.33 24.35
CA MET A 496 12.37 -18.68 24.73
C MET A 496 11.30 -17.95 23.93
N GLY A 497 11.64 -17.32 22.80
CA GLY A 497 10.72 -16.50 22.03
C GLY A 497 10.34 -15.16 22.66
N THR A 498 11.13 -14.69 23.61
CA THR A 498 10.94 -13.40 24.29
C THR A 498 11.55 -12.22 23.54
N SER A 499 12.40 -12.51 22.56
CA SER A 499 13.04 -11.54 21.68
C SER A 499 12.67 -11.84 20.24
N ALA A 500 12.40 -10.81 19.47
CA ALA A 500 12.15 -10.89 18.04
C ALA A 500 12.96 -9.81 17.31
N SER A 501 13.46 -10.13 16.12
CA SER A 501 13.98 -9.14 15.19
C SER A 501 12.98 -8.97 14.05
N SER A 502 12.82 -7.73 13.60
CA SER A 502 11.97 -7.40 12.47
C SER A 502 12.81 -6.65 11.45
N ASP A 503 12.72 -7.09 10.21
CA ASP A 503 13.36 -6.44 9.08
C ASP A 503 12.31 -6.10 8.02
N GLY A 504 12.57 -5.05 7.23
CA GLY A 504 11.69 -4.60 6.15
C GLY A 504 12.33 -4.88 4.80
N GLN A 505 11.52 -5.37 3.87
CA GLN A 505 11.95 -5.55 2.48
C GLN A 505 11.32 -4.47 1.62
N PHE A 506 12.15 -3.80 0.80
CA PHE A 506 11.69 -2.88 -0.23
C PHE A 506 11.57 -3.65 -1.55
N PHE A 507 10.39 -3.51 -2.20
CA PHE A 507 10.11 -4.09 -3.50
C PHE A 507 10.08 -3.01 -4.60
#